data_64062124f48c02a59c484c18308c4031
#
_entry.id   64062124f48c02a59c484c18308c4031
#
_cell.length_a   1.000
_cell.length_b   1.000
_cell.length_c   1.000
_cell.angle_alpha   90.00
_cell.angle_beta   90.00
_cell.angle_gamma   90.00
#
_symmetry.space_group_name_H-M   'P 1'
#
loop_
_entity.id
_entity.type
_entity.pdbx_description
1 polymer ?
#
loop_
_entity_poly.entity_id
_entity_poly.type
_entity_poly.pdbx_seq_one_letter_code
_entity_poly.pdbx_strand_id
1 'polypeptide(L)'
;VRIKVKYKKLGKHQAWGLADSAGFVEIDERLKGKKALEILVHECLHLLFTEASEEEIVKKSVTLTNTLWHEKYRRIDDKEGQRLQDGSL
;
A
#
# COMPACT_ATOMS: atom_id res chain seq x y z
N VAL A 1 2.38 4.81 -15.94
CA VAL A 1 1.99 5.74 -14.87
C VAL A 1 2.41 5.18 -13.53
N ARG A 2 3.00 6.02 -12.72
CA ARG A 2 3.50 5.60 -11.43
C ARG A 2 2.63 6.14 -10.32
N ILE A 3 2.29 5.28 -9.37
CA ILE A 3 1.56 5.70 -8.19
C ILE A 3 2.59 6.13 -7.15
N LYS A 4 2.42 7.34 -6.62
CA LYS A 4 3.34 7.85 -5.60
C LYS A 4 2.77 7.58 -4.23
N VAL A 5 3.59 7.06 -3.35
CA VAL A 5 3.14 6.64 -2.02
C VAL A 5 3.86 7.44 -0.95
N LYS A 6 3.11 7.95 0.01
CA LYS A 6 3.67 8.63 1.17
C LYS A 6 3.22 7.95 2.44
N TYR A 7 4.10 7.90 3.41
CA TYR A 7 3.81 7.35 4.73
C TYR A 7 3.84 8.47 5.74
N LYS A 8 2.72 8.70 6.41
CA LYS A 8 2.62 9.78 7.39
C LYS A 8 1.48 9.47 8.35
N LYS A 9 1.42 10.19 9.46
CA LYS A 9 0.31 10.03 10.37
C LYS A 9 -0.93 10.63 9.73
N LEU A 10 -1.96 9.84 9.60
CA LEU A 10 -3.18 10.31 8.96
C LEU A 10 -4.18 10.91 9.93
N GLY A 11 -3.87 10.90 11.21
CA GLY A 11 -4.68 11.61 12.16
C GLY A 11 -5.95 10.89 12.52
N LYS A 12 -6.75 11.61 13.27
CA LYS A 12 -7.78 10.95 13.94
C LYS A 12 -8.95 10.59 13.16
N HIS A 13 -9.05 11.04 11.97
CA HIS A 13 -10.23 10.73 11.34
C HIS A 13 -10.20 9.54 10.59
N GLN A 14 -9.45 8.74 10.72
CA GLN A 14 -9.34 8.16 10.10
C GLN A 14 -9.10 7.14 9.48
N ALA A 15 -8.97 7.12 8.52
CA ALA A 15 -8.60 6.15 7.54
C ALA A 15 -7.18 5.74 7.78
N TRP A 16 -6.89 4.49 7.49
CA TRP A 16 -5.52 4.01 7.55
C TRP A 16 -4.80 4.31 6.26
N GLY A 17 -5.56 4.63 5.19
CA GLY A 17 -4.99 4.99 3.92
C GLY A 17 -5.94 5.86 3.14
N LEU A 18 -5.40 6.57 2.17
CA LEU A 18 -6.16 7.44 1.29
C LEU A 18 -5.62 7.33 -0.12
N ALA A 19 -6.49 7.42 -1.09
CA ALA A 19 -6.10 7.45 -2.49
C ALA A 19 -6.62 8.74 -3.12
N ASP A 20 -5.75 9.41 -3.87
CA ASP A 20 -6.09 10.67 -4.50
C ASP A 20 -6.06 10.47 -6.00
N SER A 21 -7.08 10.95 -6.69
CA SER A 21 -7.20 10.76 -8.12
C SER A 21 -6.03 11.32 -8.91
N ALA A 22 -5.22 12.14 -8.30
CA ALA A 22 -4.00 12.63 -8.95
C ALA A 22 -2.87 11.59 -8.96
N GLY A 23 -3.11 10.41 -8.42
CA GLY A 23 -2.11 9.35 -8.46
C GLY A 23 -1.30 9.22 -7.18
N PHE A 24 -1.80 9.74 -6.09
CA PHE A 24 -1.10 9.65 -4.81
C PHE A 24 -1.83 8.71 -3.86
N VAL A 25 -1.05 7.98 -3.09
CA VAL A 25 -1.58 7.13 -2.02
C VAL A 25 -0.88 7.53 -0.74
N GLU A 26 -1.64 7.71 0.33
CA GLU A 26 -1.07 7.97 1.64
C GLU A 26 -1.41 6.82 2.56
N ILE A 27 -0.42 6.36 3.29
CA ILE A 27 -0.58 5.23 4.21
C ILE A 27 -0.18 5.72 5.60
N ASP A 28 -0.95 5.32 6.60
CA ASP A 28 -0.59 5.70 7.96
C ASP A 28 0.72 5.02 8.33
N GLU A 29 1.70 5.81 8.73
CA GLU A 29 3.04 5.30 8.97
C GLU A 29 3.12 4.36 10.16
N ARG A 30 2.08 4.31 10.97
CA ARG A 30 2.06 3.43 12.14
C ARG A 30 1.71 1.99 11.78
N LEU A 31 1.20 1.77 10.57
CA LEU A 31 0.86 0.43 10.13
C LEU A 31 2.13 -0.36 9.84
N LYS A 32 2.10 -1.65 10.17
CA LYS A 32 3.23 -2.53 9.95
C LYS A 32 2.76 -3.86 9.37
N GLY A 33 3.68 -4.57 8.76
CA GLY A 33 3.48 -5.93 8.33
C GLY A 33 2.38 -6.09 7.31
N LYS A 34 1.61 -7.14 7.49
CA LYS A 34 0.57 -7.50 6.52
C LYS A 34 -0.50 -6.43 6.39
N LYS A 35 -0.83 -5.76 7.50
CA LYS A 35 -1.86 -4.73 7.44
C LYS A 35 -1.41 -3.56 6.59
N ALA A 36 -0.14 -3.18 6.70
CA ALA A 36 0.39 -2.10 5.87
C ALA A 36 0.32 -2.49 4.39
N LEU A 37 0.65 -3.73 4.08
CA LEU A 37 0.58 -4.20 2.70
C LEU A 37 -0.87 -4.18 2.21
N GLU A 38 -1.79 -4.64 3.04
CA GLU A 38 -3.20 -4.68 2.64
C GLU A 38 -3.73 -3.29 2.34
N ILE A 39 -3.40 -2.32 3.16
CA ILE A 39 -3.87 -0.96 2.94
C ILE A 39 -3.25 -0.36 1.68
N LEU A 40 -1.96 -0.61 1.46
CA LEU A 40 -1.33 -0.14 0.24
C LEU A 40 -2.01 -0.72 -1.00
N VAL A 41 -2.25 -2.02 -1.00
CA VAL A 41 -2.92 -2.67 -2.13
C VAL A 41 -4.32 -2.10 -2.32
N HIS A 42 -5.05 -1.94 -1.23
CA HIS A 42 -6.41 -1.42 -1.27
C HIS A 42 -6.46 -0.04 -1.93
N GLU A 43 -5.59 0.85 -1.51
CA GLU A 43 -5.61 2.21 -2.05
C GLU A 43 -5.15 2.25 -3.50
N CYS A 44 -4.18 1.42 -3.85
CA CYS A 44 -3.75 1.33 -5.24
C CYS A 44 -4.87 0.82 -6.14
N LEU A 45 -5.64 -0.16 -5.65
CA LEU A 45 -6.75 -0.67 -6.45
C LEU A 45 -7.82 0.38 -6.68
N HIS A 46 -8.04 1.27 -5.71
CA HIS A 46 -8.96 2.38 -5.92
C HIS A 46 -8.50 3.28 -7.07
N LEU A 47 -7.22 3.48 -7.21
CA LEU A 47 -6.70 4.30 -8.30
C LEU A 47 -6.76 3.60 -9.65
N LEU A 48 -6.59 2.29 -9.64
CA LEU A 48 -6.54 1.53 -10.88
C LEU A 48 -7.93 1.16 -11.39
N PHE A 49 -8.87 0.97 -10.49
CA PHE A 49 -10.22 0.52 -10.85
C PHE A 49 -11.23 1.50 -10.29
N THR A 50 -11.27 2.68 -10.88
CA THR A 50 -12.08 3.77 -10.35
C THR A 50 -13.58 3.50 -10.39
N GLU A 51 -14.00 2.55 -11.23
CA GLU A 51 -15.41 2.21 -11.33
C GLU A 51 -15.83 1.07 -10.41
N ALA A 52 -14.89 0.46 -9.74
CA ALA A 52 -15.20 -0.68 -8.89
C ALA A 52 -15.84 -0.23 -7.59
N SER A 53 -16.74 -1.04 -7.05
CA SER A 53 -17.36 -0.73 -5.78
C SER A 53 -16.36 -0.97 -4.65
N GLU A 54 -16.63 -0.39 -3.51
CA GLU A 54 -15.80 -0.62 -2.33
C GLU A 54 -15.75 -2.09 -1.98
N GLU A 55 -16.87 -2.78 -2.12
CA GLU A 55 -16.91 -4.21 -1.82
C GLU A 55 -15.97 -5.00 -2.72
N GLU A 56 -15.94 -4.67 -4.00
CA GLU A 56 -15.03 -5.33 -4.93
C GLU A 56 -13.58 -5.04 -4.58
N ILE A 57 -13.29 -3.80 -4.24
CA ILE A 57 -11.93 -3.41 -3.88
C ILE A 57 -11.47 -4.19 -2.65
N VAL A 58 -12.33 -4.30 -1.64
CA VAL A 58 -11.98 -5.04 -0.43
C VAL A 58 -11.66 -6.49 -0.77
N LYS A 59 -12.51 -7.13 -1.56
CA LYS A 59 -12.29 -8.54 -1.92
C LYS A 59 -10.99 -8.73 -2.67
N LYS A 60 -10.73 -7.88 -3.64
CA LYS A 60 -9.52 -8.00 -4.45
C LYS A 60 -8.28 -7.71 -3.63
N SER A 61 -8.36 -6.71 -2.75
CA SER A 61 -7.19 -6.37 -1.96
C SER A 61 -6.83 -7.48 -0.98
N VAL A 62 -7.83 -8.13 -0.38
CA VAL A 62 -7.55 -9.23 0.54
C VAL A 62 -6.89 -10.38 -0.19
N THR A 63 -7.44 -10.76 -1.34
CA THR A 63 -6.90 -11.87 -2.11
C THR A 63 -5.46 -11.58 -2.55
N LEU A 64 -5.24 -10.41 -3.10
CA LEU A 64 -3.91 -10.05 -3.60
C LEU A 64 -2.92 -9.93 -2.45
N THR A 65 -3.33 -9.33 -1.36
CA THR A 65 -2.46 -9.19 -0.20
C THR A 65 -2.06 -10.55 0.36
N ASN A 66 -3.03 -11.46 0.47
CA ASN A 66 -2.72 -12.79 0.97
C ASN A 66 -1.72 -13.51 0.07
N THR A 67 -1.87 -13.36 -1.23
CA THR A 67 -0.95 -13.97 -2.17
C THR A 67 0.46 -13.41 -2.01
N LEU A 68 0.56 -12.09 -2.00
CA LEU A 68 1.87 -11.45 -1.88
C LEU A 68 2.53 -11.80 -0.55
N TRP A 69 1.74 -11.80 0.53
CA TRP A 69 2.28 -12.12 1.84
C TRP A 69 2.77 -13.56 1.91
N HIS A 70 1.98 -14.46 1.35
CA HIS A 70 2.36 -15.87 1.32
C HIS A 70 3.66 -16.08 0.53
N GLU A 71 3.84 -15.29 -0.54
CA GLU A 71 5.04 -15.37 -1.36
C GLU A 71 6.20 -14.57 -0.79
N LYS A 72 6.07 -14.09 0.44
CA LYS A 72 7.14 -13.42 1.19
C LYS A 72 7.47 -12.00 0.73
N TYR A 73 6.56 -11.35 0.04
CA TYR A 73 6.80 -9.96 -0.31
C TYR A 73 6.58 -9.09 0.91
N ARG A 74 7.59 -8.33 1.25
CA ARG A 74 7.60 -7.48 2.42
C ARG A 74 8.20 -6.14 2.09
N ARG A 75 7.72 -5.11 2.76
CA ARG A 75 8.37 -3.83 2.64
C ARG A 75 9.71 -3.89 3.36
N ILE A 76 10.76 -3.43 2.68
CA ILE A 76 12.05 -3.30 3.30
C ILE A 76 12.13 -1.89 3.86
N ASP A 77 12.17 -1.76 5.17
CA ASP A 77 12.15 -0.42 5.73
C ASP A 77 13.32 -0.12 6.63
N ASP A 78 14.43 -0.85 6.51
CA ASP A 78 15.62 -0.47 7.21
C ASP A 78 16.64 0.08 6.21
N LYS A 79 17.59 0.82 6.72
CA LYS A 79 18.55 1.48 5.86
C LYS A 79 19.44 0.52 5.12
N GLU A 80 19.76 -0.58 5.75
CA GLU A 80 20.63 -1.55 5.13
C GLU A 80 19.99 -2.18 3.92
N GLY A 81 18.72 -2.52 4.03
CA GLY A 81 18.00 -3.06 2.90
C GLY A 81 17.97 -2.09 1.74
N GLN A 82 17.79 -0.83 2.04
CA GLN A 82 17.76 0.18 1.00
C GLN A 82 19.09 0.29 0.29
N ARG A 83 20.18 0.23 1.04
CA ARG A 83 21.49 0.30 0.44
C ARG A 83 21.77 -0.88 -0.48
N LEU A 84 21.34 -2.05 -0.07
CA LEU A 84 21.53 -3.23 -0.88
C LEU A 84 20.78 -3.13 -2.19
N GLN A 85 19.59 -2.60 -2.15
CA GLN A 85 18.82 -2.40 -3.36
C GLN A 85 19.50 -1.43 -4.28
N ASP A 86 19.99 -0.34 -3.74
CA ASP A 86 20.68 0.64 -4.54
C ASP A 86 21.93 0.04 -5.16
N GLY A 87 22.63 -0.75 -4.39
CA GLY A 87 23.84 -1.35 -4.89
C GLY A 87 23.61 -2.35 -5.98
N SER A 88 22.45 -2.94 -6.05
CA SER A 88 22.18 -3.94 -7.06
C SER A 88 21.81 -3.34 -8.39
N LEU A 89 21.63 -2.08 -8.44
CA LEU A 89 21.28 -1.43 -9.66
C LEU A 89 22.48 -0.89 -10.39
#